data_3bab8ec2e4a1449bd7c4afc427674703
#
_entry.id   3bab8ec2e4a1449bd7c4afc427674703
#
_cell.length_a   1.000
_cell.length_b   1.000
_cell.length_c   1.000
_cell.angle_alpha   90.00
_cell.angle_beta   90.00
_cell.angle_gamma   90.00
#
_symmetry.space_group_name_H-M   'P 1'
#
loop_
_entity.id
_entity.type
_entity.pdbx_description
1 polymer ?
#
loop_
_entity_poly.entity_id
_entity_poly.type
_entity_poly.pdbx_seq_one_letter_code
_entity_poly.pdbx_strand_id
1 'polypeptide(L)'
;MIKNATIYDGNTNKPYEGNVLIDGKIIKKVSPNDMQGDFIIDVSGKIVTPGFIATDTNIGIVEIGALSVTRDDSSEIYKIGFSIYDAFNPNSTLIPWNRSNGITSALTIPQNTASPIGGLGSFFVLDGELNITGEKDMVMTGRVGGSSNHSRSETYAVID
;
A
#
# COMPACT_ATOMS: atom_id res chain seq x y z
N MET A 1 14.70 16.43 14.31
CA MET A 1 15.67 15.95 13.30
C MET A 1 16.14 14.55 13.66
N ILE A 2 16.20 13.64 12.70
CA ILE A 2 16.85 12.33 12.80
C ILE A 2 18.29 12.52 12.35
N LYS A 3 19.27 12.04 13.13
CA LYS A 3 20.70 12.25 12.89
C LYS A 3 21.46 10.92 12.83
N ASN A 4 22.51 10.88 12.01
CA ASN A 4 23.46 9.77 11.90
C ASN A 4 22.82 8.44 11.43
N ALA A 5 21.90 8.51 10.49
CA ALA A 5 21.24 7.34 9.92
C ALA A 5 21.97 6.82 8.67
N THR A 6 21.96 5.52 8.46
CA THR A 6 22.20 4.95 7.13
C THR A 6 20.91 5.09 6.31
N ILE A 7 20.92 5.95 5.32
CA ILE A 7 19.72 6.36 4.55
C ILE A 7 19.64 5.61 3.23
N TYR A 8 18.48 4.99 2.97
CA TYR A 8 18.03 4.48 1.69
C TYR A 8 16.90 5.37 1.21
N ASP A 9 17.18 6.36 0.37
CA ASP A 9 16.20 7.38 -0.04
C ASP A 9 15.33 7.00 -1.24
N GLY A 10 15.59 5.84 -1.84
CA GLY A 10 14.89 5.36 -3.03
C GLY A 10 15.31 6.04 -4.34
N ASN A 11 16.12 7.09 -4.29
CA ASN A 11 16.60 7.81 -5.46
C ASN A 11 18.03 7.44 -5.84
N THR A 12 18.83 7.08 -4.84
CA THR A 12 20.23 6.69 -5.05
C THR A 12 20.37 5.17 -5.02
N ASN A 13 21.28 4.63 -5.84
CA ASN A 13 21.53 3.19 -5.91
C ASN A 13 22.29 2.65 -4.70
N LYS A 14 22.80 3.51 -3.83
CA LYS A 14 23.57 3.12 -2.66
C LYS A 14 23.13 3.92 -1.43
N PRO A 15 23.07 3.27 -0.26
CA PRO A 15 22.84 3.99 0.98
C PRO A 15 23.99 4.94 1.30
N TYR A 16 23.69 5.95 2.09
CA TYR A 16 24.69 6.90 2.60
C TYR A 16 24.38 7.29 4.05
N GLU A 17 25.40 7.70 4.78
CA GLU A 17 25.21 8.27 6.11
C GLU A 17 24.66 9.69 6.00
N GLY A 18 23.62 10.00 6.76
CA GLY A 18 22.99 11.31 6.67
C GLY A 18 21.95 11.59 7.74
N ASN A 19 21.24 12.69 7.52
CA ASN A 19 20.30 13.26 8.47
C ASN A 19 18.99 13.59 7.78
N VAL A 20 17.86 13.52 8.54
CA VAL A 20 16.52 13.88 8.06
C VAL A 20 15.96 14.99 8.93
N LEU A 21 15.75 16.17 8.34
CA LEU A 21 15.08 17.30 8.97
C LEU A 21 13.58 17.22 8.74
N ILE A 22 12.83 17.17 9.83
CA ILE A 22 11.36 17.08 9.83
C ILE A 22 10.80 18.32 10.53
N ASP A 23 9.78 18.93 9.94
CA ASP A 23 9.03 20.03 10.49
C ASP A 23 7.53 19.69 10.45
N GLY A 24 6.94 19.44 11.62
CA GLY A 24 5.59 18.93 11.73
C GLY A 24 5.45 17.57 11.04
N LYS A 25 4.63 17.50 10.01
CA LYS A 25 4.37 16.29 9.20
C LYS A 25 5.21 16.23 7.91
N ILE A 26 6.13 17.17 7.70
CA ILE A 26 6.84 17.33 6.42
C ILE A 26 8.33 17.05 6.58
N ILE A 27 8.87 16.23 5.70
CA ILE A 27 10.32 16.08 5.54
C ILE A 27 10.84 17.31 4.76
N LYS A 28 11.56 18.19 5.46
CA LYS A 28 12.11 19.42 4.85
C LYS A 28 13.38 19.15 4.05
N LYS A 29 14.22 18.26 4.54
CA LYS A 29 15.50 17.97 3.90
C LYS A 29 16.05 16.62 4.34
N VAL A 30 16.65 15.92 3.38
CA VAL A 30 17.49 14.75 3.61
C VAL A 30 18.89 15.10 3.09
N SER A 31 19.95 14.91 3.89
CA SER A 31 21.27 15.37 3.52
C SER A 31 22.37 14.64 4.28
N PRO A 32 23.51 14.34 3.65
CA PRO A 32 24.70 13.85 4.35
C PRO A 32 25.35 14.92 5.24
N ASN A 33 25.09 16.21 4.95
CA ASN A 33 25.67 17.30 5.71
C ASN A 33 24.97 17.51 7.04
N ASP A 34 25.68 18.04 8.01
CA ASP A 34 25.10 18.39 9.31
C ASP A 34 24.04 19.49 9.15
N MET A 35 23.01 19.41 9.96
CA MET A 35 21.87 20.32 9.99
C MET A 35 21.53 20.67 11.43
N GLN A 36 20.80 21.78 11.62
CA GLN A 36 20.29 22.17 12.93
C GLN A 36 18.81 21.81 13.07
N GLY A 37 18.40 21.40 14.26
CA GLY A 37 17.01 21.12 14.59
C GLY A 37 16.81 21.20 16.11
N ASP A 38 15.65 21.66 16.52
CA ASP A 38 15.32 21.91 17.94
C ASP A 38 15.29 20.64 18.77
N PHE A 39 14.88 19.53 18.14
CA PHE A 39 14.84 18.20 18.77
C PHE A 39 15.60 17.20 17.89
N ILE A 40 16.57 16.54 18.49
CA ILE A 40 17.47 15.60 17.79
C ILE A 40 17.29 14.19 18.33
N ILE A 41 17.06 13.24 17.41
CA ILE A 41 17.07 11.80 17.67
C ILE A 41 18.31 11.23 16.99
N ASP A 42 19.29 10.80 17.76
CA ASP A 42 20.46 10.11 17.22
C ASP A 42 20.10 8.64 16.96
N VAL A 43 20.27 8.23 15.72
CA VAL A 43 19.96 6.88 15.25
C VAL A 43 21.20 6.20 14.64
N SER A 44 22.38 6.50 15.17
CA SER A 44 23.64 5.89 14.74
C SER A 44 23.53 4.36 14.67
N GLY A 45 23.95 3.80 13.53
CA GLY A 45 23.88 2.37 13.25
C GLY A 45 22.48 1.85 12.89
N LYS A 46 21.48 2.73 12.75
CA LYS A 46 20.13 2.37 12.28
C LYS A 46 19.92 2.79 10.85
N ILE A 47 18.97 2.11 10.19
CA ILE A 47 18.59 2.35 8.81
C ILE A 47 17.32 3.21 8.80
N VAL A 48 17.30 4.21 7.92
CA VAL A 48 16.11 5.01 7.61
C VAL A 48 15.77 4.83 6.14
N THR A 49 14.50 4.47 5.90
CA THR A 49 13.92 4.30 4.56
C THR A 49 12.65 5.14 4.43
N PRO A 50 12.16 5.44 3.23
CA PRO A 50 10.77 5.78 3.02
C PRO A 50 9.85 4.68 3.56
N GLY A 51 8.60 5.02 3.87
CA GLY A 51 7.61 4.02 4.25
C GLY A 51 7.39 3.01 3.12
N PHE A 52 7.15 1.76 3.47
CA PHE A 52 6.93 0.69 2.50
C PHE A 52 5.52 0.77 1.91
N ILE A 53 5.42 0.38 0.64
CA ILE A 53 4.16 0.23 -0.08
C ILE A 53 3.84 -1.26 -0.13
N ALA A 54 2.72 -1.67 0.49
CA ALA A 54 2.21 -3.02 0.31
C ALA A 54 1.47 -3.09 -1.03
N THR A 55 1.93 -3.97 -1.91
CA THR A 55 1.25 -4.28 -3.17
C THR A 55 0.50 -5.60 -3.03
N ASP A 56 -0.55 -5.81 -3.84
CA ASP A 56 -1.35 -7.05 -3.83
C ASP A 56 -1.91 -7.34 -2.41
N THR A 57 -2.62 -6.38 -1.84
CA THR A 57 -3.16 -6.47 -0.50
C THR A 57 -4.68 -6.25 -0.47
N ASN A 58 -5.31 -6.65 0.62
CA ASN A 58 -6.73 -6.40 0.93
C ASN A 58 -6.92 -5.48 2.15
N ILE A 59 -5.89 -4.73 2.53
CA ILE A 59 -5.96 -3.76 3.63
C ILE A 59 -7.10 -2.78 3.35
N GLY A 60 -7.96 -2.58 4.34
CA GLY A 60 -9.08 -1.66 4.29
C GLY A 60 -10.35 -2.19 3.63
N ILE A 61 -10.32 -3.39 3.01
CA ILE A 61 -11.50 -4.04 2.42
C ILE A 61 -11.78 -5.43 3.00
N VAL A 62 -10.90 -5.95 3.83
CA VAL A 62 -11.10 -7.20 4.60
C VAL A 62 -10.57 -7.00 6.00
N GLU A 63 -11.44 -7.14 7.01
CA GLU A 63 -11.01 -7.06 8.42
C GLU A 63 -10.64 -8.46 8.97
N ILE A 64 -11.54 -9.43 8.81
CA ILE A 64 -11.34 -10.80 9.28
C ILE A 64 -11.56 -11.76 8.11
N GLY A 65 -10.48 -12.33 7.61
CA GLY A 65 -10.49 -13.16 6.40
C GLY A 65 -11.46 -14.35 6.46
N ALA A 66 -11.69 -14.92 7.64
CA ALA A 66 -12.61 -16.04 7.86
C ALA A 66 -14.09 -15.62 7.99
N LEU A 67 -14.40 -14.32 8.05
CA LEU A 67 -15.73 -13.80 8.30
C LEU A 67 -16.24 -13.04 7.09
N SER A 68 -17.11 -13.65 6.30
CA SER A 68 -17.61 -13.10 5.03
C SER A 68 -18.26 -11.71 5.16
N VAL A 69 -18.94 -11.43 6.27
CA VAL A 69 -19.58 -10.14 6.53
C VAL A 69 -18.58 -8.95 6.67
N THR A 70 -17.29 -9.25 6.81
CA THR A 70 -16.22 -8.24 6.92
C THR A 70 -15.37 -8.16 5.63
N ARG A 71 -15.86 -8.69 4.53
CA ARG A 71 -15.16 -8.78 3.26
C ARG A 71 -15.90 -8.01 2.18
N ASP A 72 -15.24 -7.01 1.62
CA ASP A 72 -15.70 -6.19 0.50
C ASP A 72 -14.77 -6.32 -0.72
N ASP A 73 -14.09 -7.45 -0.82
CA ASP A 73 -13.02 -7.70 -1.79
C ASP A 73 -13.48 -8.38 -3.07
N SER A 74 -14.77 -8.68 -3.21
CA SER A 74 -15.31 -9.36 -4.39
C SER A 74 -16.75 -8.93 -4.70
N SER A 75 -17.16 -9.12 -5.95
CA SER A 75 -18.54 -8.90 -6.40
C SER A 75 -18.98 -10.02 -7.34
N GLU A 76 -20.18 -10.56 -7.11
CA GLU A 76 -20.80 -11.52 -8.02
C GLU A 76 -21.43 -10.83 -9.23
N ILE A 77 -21.80 -9.57 -9.10
CA ILE A 77 -22.52 -8.78 -10.12
C ILE A 77 -21.54 -8.07 -11.05
N TYR A 78 -20.59 -7.36 -10.46
CA TYR A 78 -19.60 -6.60 -11.21
C TYR A 78 -18.29 -7.39 -11.31
N LYS A 79 -17.81 -7.58 -12.54
CA LYS A 79 -16.56 -8.29 -12.82
C LYS A 79 -15.45 -7.29 -13.14
N ILE A 80 -15.37 -6.87 -14.39
CA ILE A 80 -14.34 -5.93 -14.87
C ILE A 80 -14.52 -4.53 -14.26
N GLY A 81 -15.76 -4.08 -14.11
CA GLY A 81 -16.09 -2.76 -13.56
C GLY A 81 -16.17 -2.71 -12.02
N PHE A 82 -15.79 -3.77 -11.32
CA PHE A 82 -15.77 -3.75 -9.86
C PHE A 82 -14.60 -2.94 -9.35
N SER A 83 -14.89 -1.81 -8.72
CA SER A 83 -13.90 -0.95 -8.05
C SER A 83 -13.97 -1.13 -6.54
N ILE A 84 -12.82 -1.34 -5.91
CA ILE A 84 -12.74 -1.45 -4.44
C ILE A 84 -12.62 -0.11 -3.73
N TYR A 85 -12.49 0.98 -4.48
CA TYR A 85 -12.22 2.30 -3.88
C TYR A 85 -13.30 2.72 -2.88
N ASP A 86 -14.56 2.56 -3.26
CA ASP A 86 -15.70 2.98 -2.45
C ASP A 86 -15.98 2.01 -1.26
N ALA A 87 -15.34 0.84 -1.26
CA ALA A 87 -15.39 -0.14 -0.17
C ALA A 87 -14.28 0.04 0.89
N PHE A 88 -13.31 0.91 0.62
CA PHE A 88 -12.17 1.11 1.54
C PHE A 88 -12.63 1.70 2.87
N ASN A 89 -12.32 1.00 3.95
CA ASN A 89 -12.61 1.42 5.32
C ASN A 89 -11.38 2.11 5.93
N PRO A 90 -11.34 3.44 6.05
CA PRO A 90 -10.22 4.15 6.66
C PRO A 90 -10.08 3.89 8.17
N ASN A 91 -11.13 3.35 8.81
CA ASN A 91 -11.12 2.94 10.22
C ASN A 91 -10.68 1.48 10.44
N SER A 92 -10.23 0.79 9.39
CA SER A 92 -9.74 -0.57 9.54
C SER A 92 -8.66 -0.67 10.62
N THR A 93 -8.80 -1.62 11.53
CA THR A 93 -7.82 -1.88 12.59
C THR A 93 -6.49 -2.37 12.05
N LEU A 94 -6.48 -2.89 10.82
CA LEU A 94 -5.27 -3.30 10.12
C LEU A 94 -4.40 -2.12 9.67
N ILE A 95 -4.96 -0.93 9.50
CA ILE A 95 -4.21 0.26 9.08
C ILE A 95 -3.15 0.65 10.11
N PRO A 96 -3.50 0.96 11.39
CA PRO A 96 -2.50 1.31 12.39
C PRO A 96 -1.52 0.16 12.66
N TRP A 97 -1.97 -1.09 12.57
CA TRP A 97 -1.10 -2.26 12.71
C TRP A 97 -0.03 -2.30 11.61
N ASN A 98 -0.42 -2.18 10.35
CA ASN A 98 0.52 -2.19 9.22
C ASN A 98 1.46 -0.98 9.27
N ARG A 99 0.92 0.20 9.61
CA ARG A 99 1.72 1.43 9.74
C ARG A 99 2.79 1.31 10.83
N SER A 100 2.48 0.70 11.97
CA SER A 100 3.46 0.47 13.03
C SER A 100 4.60 -0.48 12.61
N ASN A 101 4.37 -1.27 11.56
CA ASN A 101 5.38 -2.14 10.94
C ASN A 101 6.04 -1.51 9.70
N GLY A 102 5.84 -0.21 9.47
CA GLY A 102 6.51 0.55 8.42
C GLY A 102 5.80 0.58 7.07
N ILE A 103 4.60 -0.01 6.94
CA ILE A 103 3.79 0.06 5.72
C ILE A 103 2.95 1.32 5.78
N THR A 104 3.25 2.30 4.94
CA THR A 104 2.60 3.61 4.95
C THR A 104 1.61 3.81 3.82
N SER A 105 1.61 2.91 2.83
CA SER A 105 0.69 2.94 1.70
C SER A 105 0.36 1.52 1.24
N ALA A 106 -0.78 1.36 0.61
CA ALA A 106 -1.25 0.08 0.11
C ALA A 106 -1.82 0.22 -1.31
N LEU A 107 -1.46 -0.70 -2.18
CA LEU A 107 -2.20 -0.97 -3.40
C LEU A 107 -3.18 -2.10 -3.08
N THR A 108 -4.39 -1.73 -2.72
CA THR A 108 -5.45 -2.67 -2.38
C THR A 108 -6.14 -3.13 -3.66
N ILE A 109 -6.32 -4.44 -3.80
CA ILE A 109 -6.88 -5.05 -5.00
C ILE A 109 -8.04 -5.99 -4.67
N PRO A 110 -9.01 -6.13 -5.58
CA PRO A 110 -10.08 -7.11 -5.42
C PRO A 110 -9.56 -8.54 -5.52
N GLN A 111 -10.18 -9.42 -4.75
CA GLN A 111 -9.92 -10.86 -4.75
C GLN A 111 -11.00 -11.63 -5.53
N ASN A 112 -11.58 -11.01 -6.55
CA ASN A 112 -12.63 -11.65 -7.33
C ASN A 112 -12.07 -12.85 -8.11
N THR A 113 -12.56 -14.01 -7.77
CA THR A 113 -12.14 -15.30 -8.37
C THR A 113 -13.10 -15.82 -9.43
N ALA A 114 -14.25 -15.17 -9.61
CA ALA A 114 -15.30 -15.62 -10.54
C ALA A 114 -15.02 -15.26 -12.01
N SER A 115 -13.94 -14.53 -12.28
CA SER A 115 -13.53 -14.11 -13.63
C SER A 115 -12.02 -14.06 -13.72
N PRO A 116 -11.43 -14.33 -14.90
CA PRO A 116 -10.01 -14.07 -15.15
C PRO A 116 -9.61 -12.60 -14.91
N ILE A 117 -10.54 -11.66 -15.09
CA ILE A 117 -10.36 -10.25 -14.74
C ILE A 117 -11.08 -9.99 -13.43
N GLY A 118 -10.34 -9.60 -12.40
CA GLY A 118 -10.83 -9.50 -11.03
C GLY A 118 -11.50 -8.18 -10.69
N GLY A 119 -11.19 -7.11 -11.42
CA GLY A 119 -11.68 -5.75 -11.15
C GLY A 119 -10.56 -4.74 -10.96
N LEU A 120 -10.91 -3.56 -10.45
CA LEU A 120 -10.07 -2.39 -10.34
C LEU A 120 -9.55 -2.21 -8.92
N GLY A 121 -8.24 -2.19 -8.76
CA GLY A 121 -7.55 -1.90 -7.53
C GLY A 121 -7.16 -0.43 -7.43
N SER A 122 -7.00 0.03 -6.18
CA SER A 122 -6.74 1.44 -5.88
C SER A 122 -5.60 1.59 -4.90
N PHE A 123 -4.90 2.71 -5.00
CA PHE A 123 -3.80 3.05 -4.11
C PHE A 123 -4.32 3.92 -2.96
N PHE A 124 -3.90 3.60 -1.74
CA PHE A 124 -4.29 4.32 -0.54
C PHE A 124 -3.07 4.70 0.30
N VAL A 125 -3.09 5.92 0.83
CA VAL A 125 -2.17 6.35 1.89
C VAL A 125 -2.75 5.93 3.23
N LEU A 126 -1.98 5.23 4.04
CA LEU A 126 -2.41 4.70 5.34
C LEU A 126 -2.10 5.72 6.45
N ASP A 127 -2.54 6.98 6.29
CA ASP A 127 -2.25 8.09 7.22
C ASP A 127 -3.08 8.05 8.52
N GLY A 128 -4.18 7.30 8.52
CA GLY A 128 -5.10 7.17 9.65
C GLY A 128 -6.13 8.29 9.74
N GLU A 129 -6.23 9.11 8.70
CA GLU A 129 -7.29 10.10 8.57
C GLU A 129 -8.56 9.43 8.02
N LEU A 130 -9.73 9.95 8.38
CA LEU A 130 -11.01 9.43 7.90
C LEU A 130 -11.27 9.75 6.42
N ASN A 131 -10.67 10.81 5.94
CA ASN A 131 -10.72 11.15 4.51
C ASN A 131 -9.76 10.25 3.75
N ILE A 132 -10.29 9.53 2.78
CA ILE A 132 -9.49 8.63 1.95
C ILE A 132 -8.54 9.47 1.09
N THR A 133 -7.25 9.22 1.25
CA THR A 133 -6.20 9.79 0.42
C THR A 133 -5.60 8.69 -0.46
N GLY A 134 -5.66 8.88 -1.78
CA GLY A 134 -5.16 7.86 -2.71
C GLY A 134 -5.60 8.10 -4.14
N GLU A 135 -5.32 7.12 -5.00
CA GLU A 135 -5.64 7.13 -6.42
C GLU A 135 -6.65 6.01 -6.73
N LYS A 136 -7.81 6.40 -7.24
CA LYS A 136 -8.89 5.48 -7.60
C LYS A 136 -8.54 4.70 -8.88
N ASP A 137 -8.88 3.40 -8.91
CA ASP A 137 -8.86 2.56 -10.10
C ASP A 137 -7.51 2.55 -10.84
N MET A 138 -6.42 2.50 -10.07
CA MET A 138 -5.05 2.64 -10.57
C MET A 138 -4.58 1.42 -11.36
N VAL A 139 -5.10 0.25 -11.04
CA VAL A 139 -4.71 -1.03 -11.65
C VAL A 139 -5.93 -1.89 -11.95
N MET A 140 -5.86 -2.65 -13.03
CA MET A 140 -6.78 -3.75 -13.29
C MET A 140 -6.12 -5.07 -12.86
N THR A 141 -6.83 -5.88 -12.10
CA THR A 141 -6.32 -7.17 -11.64
C THR A 141 -6.77 -8.29 -12.55
N GLY A 142 -5.90 -9.26 -12.73
CA GLY A 142 -6.21 -10.45 -13.52
C GLY A 142 -5.51 -11.67 -12.96
N ARG A 143 -6.12 -12.82 -13.15
CA ARG A 143 -5.54 -14.12 -12.76
C ARG A 143 -5.51 -15.03 -13.97
N VAL A 144 -4.31 -15.43 -14.35
CA VAL A 144 -4.08 -16.39 -15.44
C VAL A 144 -3.59 -17.71 -14.84
N GLY A 145 -4.38 -18.76 -15.00
CA GLY A 145 -4.09 -20.08 -14.45
C GLY A 145 -4.49 -20.23 -12.97
N GLY A 146 -4.09 -21.34 -12.37
CA GLY A 146 -4.46 -21.68 -10.98
C GLY A 146 -5.75 -22.51 -10.91
N SER A 147 -6.38 -22.53 -9.73
CA SER A 147 -7.60 -23.31 -9.45
C SER A 147 -8.90 -22.65 -9.92
N SER A 148 -8.84 -21.64 -10.79
CA SER A 148 -10.03 -21.15 -11.46
C SER A 148 -10.60 -22.26 -12.34
N ASN A 149 -11.92 -22.49 -12.28
CA ASN A 149 -12.60 -23.52 -13.06
C ASN A 149 -12.61 -23.27 -14.57
N HIS A 150 -11.76 -22.37 -15.06
CA HIS A 150 -11.67 -21.95 -16.45
C HIS A 150 -10.50 -22.62 -17.16
N SER A 151 -10.74 -23.10 -18.38
CA SER A 151 -9.67 -23.57 -19.25
C SER A 151 -8.74 -22.41 -19.65
N ARG A 152 -7.50 -22.71 -20.06
CA ARG A 152 -6.59 -21.69 -20.58
C ARG A 152 -7.18 -20.93 -21.77
N SER A 153 -7.84 -21.66 -22.69
CA SER A 153 -8.50 -21.07 -23.85
C SER A 153 -9.60 -20.11 -23.46
N GLU A 154 -10.40 -20.46 -22.45
CA GLU A 154 -11.47 -19.60 -21.92
C GLU A 154 -10.88 -18.34 -21.26
N THR A 155 -9.78 -18.49 -20.49
CA THR A 155 -9.08 -17.37 -19.89
C THR A 155 -8.59 -16.37 -20.96
N TYR A 156 -7.97 -16.87 -22.04
CA TYR A 156 -7.50 -16.01 -23.13
C TYR A 156 -8.67 -15.34 -23.86
N ALA A 157 -9.74 -16.08 -24.14
CA ALA A 157 -10.91 -15.53 -24.82
C ALA A 157 -11.66 -14.41 -24.04
N VAL A 158 -11.44 -14.33 -22.73
CA VAL A 158 -12.01 -13.26 -21.88
C VAL A 158 -11.08 -12.03 -21.84
N ILE A 159 -9.77 -12.24 -22.06
CA ILE A 159 -8.78 -11.16 -22.01
C ILE A 159 -8.63 -10.44 -23.36
N ASP A 160 -8.85 -11.14 -24.48
CA ASP A 160 -8.87 -10.61 -25.84
C ASP A 160 -10.13 -9.75 -26.11
#